data_e5029e040a85f1300ef180e663769466
#
_entry.id   e5029e040a85f1300ef180e663769466
#
_cell.length_a   1.000
_cell.length_b   1.000
_cell.length_c   1.000
_cell.angle_alpha   90.00
_cell.angle_beta   90.00
_cell.angle_gamma   90.00
#
_symmetry.space_group_name_H-M   'P 1'
#
loop_
_entity.id
_entity.type
_entity.pdbx_description
1 polymer ?
#
loop_
_entity_poly.entity_id
_entity_poly.type
_entity_poly.pdbx_seq_one_letter_code
_entity_poly.pdbx_strand_id
1 'polypeptide(L)'
;MCIRDRAHVLSLNNKKAEGRRLIVGSGVRSILELSKIMIENIPSHSKKLPKKELPNFMVKLISYVDSSAKNLVPDLGLRMQTNSTYAEEILEMKFIEPEVSVVDAAKSVIRLNLA
;
A
#
# COMPACT_ATOMS: atom_id res chain seq x y z
N MET A 1 12.16 7.57 6.54
CA MET A 1 11.37 8.65 5.89
C MET A 1 10.50 8.02 4.82
N CYS A 2 9.22 8.32 4.81
CA CYS A 2 8.25 7.76 3.85
C CYS A 2 8.62 8.20 2.41
N ILE A 3 8.39 7.33 1.41
CA ILE A 3 8.60 7.64 -0.01
C ILE A 3 7.90 8.95 -0.39
N ARG A 4 6.65 9.11 0.05
CA ARG A 4 5.84 10.30 -0.17
C ARG A 4 6.51 11.56 0.36
N ASP A 5 7.00 11.53 1.59
CA ASP A 5 7.59 12.71 2.23
C ASP A 5 8.89 13.11 1.53
N ARG A 6 9.70 12.11 1.14
CA ARG A 6 10.92 12.33 0.36
C ARG A 6 10.61 12.95 -1.01
N ALA A 7 9.57 12.46 -1.70
CA ALA A 7 9.15 13.00 -2.99
C ALA A 7 8.73 14.46 -2.87
N HIS A 8 8.00 14.85 -1.80
CA HIS A 8 7.64 16.24 -1.55
C HIS A 8 8.88 17.13 -1.36
N VAL A 9 9.83 16.70 -0.54
CA VAL A 9 11.07 17.45 -0.31
C VAL A 9 11.87 17.63 -1.60
N LEU A 10 12.02 16.56 -2.41
CA LEU A 10 12.75 16.61 -3.67
C LEU A 10 12.06 17.47 -4.73
N SER A 11 10.74 17.58 -4.70
CA SER A 11 9.99 18.38 -5.67
C SER A 11 10.04 19.88 -5.38
N LEU A 12 10.28 20.31 -4.13
CA LEU A 12 10.26 21.72 -3.73
C LEU A 12 11.21 22.58 -4.54
N ASN A 13 12.41 22.08 -4.83
CA ASN A 13 13.44 22.83 -5.53
C ASN A 13 13.73 22.28 -6.94
N ASN A 14 12.87 21.41 -7.45
CA ASN A 14 13.07 20.76 -8.74
C ASN A 14 12.22 21.45 -9.83
N LYS A 15 12.86 22.27 -10.66
CA LYS A 15 12.18 22.96 -11.78
C LYS A 15 11.51 22.00 -12.77
N LYS A 16 12.01 20.76 -12.91
CA LYS A 16 11.38 19.74 -13.76
C LYS A 16 10.03 19.25 -13.21
N ALA A 17 9.80 19.39 -11.90
CA ALA A 17 8.57 19.00 -11.23
C ALA A 17 7.51 20.11 -11.22
N GLU A 18 7.90 21.34 -11.55
CA GLU A 18 7.03 22.52 -11.49
C GLU A 18 5.83 22.37 -12.45
N GLY A 19 4.62 22.61 -11.92
CA GLY A 19 3.36 22.48 -12.66
C GLY A 19 3.01 21.05 -13.10
N ARG A 20 3.70 20.02 -12.62
CA ARG A 20 3.49 18.64 -13.02
C ARG A 20 2.85 17.81 -11.91
N ARG A 21 2.06 16.82 -12.31
CA ARG A 21 1.50 15.80 -11.40
C ARG A 21 2.39 14.56 -11.44
N LEU A 22 3.00 14.22 -10.32
CA LEU A 22 3.86 13.05 -10.17
C LEU A 22 3.14 11.97 -9.37
N ILE A 23 3.04 10.77 -9.94
CA ILE A 23 2.48 9.61 -9.25
C ILE A 23 3.60 8.93 -8.46
N VAL A 24 3.47 8.91 -7.15
CA VAL A 24 4.45 8.32 -6.23
C VAL A 24 3.91 7.01 -5.70
N GLY A 25 4.46 5.89 -6.16
CA GLY A 25 4.05 4.56 -5.74
C GLY A 25 5.03 3.50 -6.22
N SER A 26 5.24 2.46 -5.43
CA SER A 26 6.22 1.40 -5.71
C SER A 26 5.59 0.09 -6.19
N GLY A 27 4.44 0.18 -6.83
CA GLY A 27 3.71 -0.96 -7.38
C GLY A 27 2.38 -1.24 -6.67
N VAL A 28 1.65 -2.17 -7.23
CA VAL A 28 0.32 -2.58 -6.74
C VAL A 28 0.40 -4.01 -6.23
N ARG A 29 -0.13 -4.24 -5.04
CA ARG A 29 -0.25 -5.57 -4.43
C ARG A 29 -1.66 -5.77 -3.92
N SER A 30 -2.17 -6.99 -4.04
CA SER A 30 -3.44 -7.35 -3.42
C SER A 30 -3.28 -7.48 -1.89
N ILE A 31 -4.39 -7.35 -1.17
CA ILE A 31 -4.41 -7.54 0.30
C ILE A 31 -3.88 -8.93 0.67
N LEU A 32 -4.20 -9.94 -0.14
CA LEU A 32 -3.73 -11.30 0.10
C LEU A 32 -2.21 -11.45 -0.11
N GLU A 33 -1.65 -10.81 -1.14
CA GLU A 33 -0.20 -10.77 -1.36
C GLU A 33 0.51 -10.09 -0.20
N LEU A 34 0.01 -8.95 0.25
CA LEU A 34 0.56 -8.25 1.42
C LEU A 34 0.45 -9.11 2.69
N SER A 35 -0.66 -9.82 2.88
CA SER A 35 -0.83 -10.74 4.00
C SER A 35 0.17 -11.90 3.96
N LYS A 36 0.42 -12.49 2.81
CA LYS A 36 1.42 -13.56 2.64
C LYS A 36 2.81 -13.07 3.04
N ILE A 37 3.22 -11.91 2.52
CA ILE A 37 4.51 -11.28 2.86
C ILE A 37 4.63 -11.08 4.37
N MET A 38 3.57 -10.57 5.02
CA MET A 38 3.57 -10.38 6.47
C MET A 38 3.61 -11.69 7.25
N ILE A 39 2.89 -12.74 6.80
CA ILE A 39 2.90 -14.06 7.45
C ILE A 39 4.30 -14.69 7.41
N GLU A 40 4.99 -14.58 6.29
CA GLU A 40 6.35 -15.09 6.11
C GLU A 40 7.37 -14.37 7.00
N ASN A 41 7.23 -13.05 7.12
CA ASN A 41 8.20 -12.22 7.85
C ASN A 41 7.86 -12.00 9.33
N ILE A 42 6.57 -12.17 9.72
CA ILE A 42 6.09 -11.93 11.09
C ILE A 42 5.13 -13.05 11.50
N PRO A 43 5.60 -14.27 11.69
CA PRO A 43 4.75 -15.44 11.96
C PRO A 43 3.98 -15.34 13.28
N SER A 44 4.49 -14.55 14.25
CA SER A 44 3.83 -14.33 15.56
C SER A 44 2.43 -13.72 15.45
N HIS A 45 2.16 -12.93 14.40
CA HIS A 45 0.87 -12.26 14.16
C HIS A 45 0.06 -12.88 13.01
N SER A 46 0.49 -14.02 12.48
CA SER A 46 -0.13 -14.70 11.33
C SER A 46 -1.61 -15.06 11.52
N LYS A 47 -2.05 -15.24 12.77
CA LYS A 47 -3.46 -15.57 13.10
C LYS A 47 -4.43 -14.40 12.84
N LYS A 48 -3.94 -13.17 12.88
CA LYS A 48 -4.74 -11.95 12.66
C LYS A 48 -4.85 -11.57 11.18
N LEU A 49 -4.07 -12.19 10.31
CA LEU A 49 -3.97 -11.85 8.89
C LEU A 49 -4.87 -12.73 8.01
N PRO A 50 -5.50 -12.18 6.98
CA PRO A 50 -6.33 -12.95 6.06
C PRO A 50 -5.47 -13.94 5.27
N LYS A 51 -5.88 -15.21 5.26
CA LYS A 51 -5.18 -16.29 4.54
C LYS A 51 -5.83 -16.65 3.19
N LYS A 52 -7.06 -16.20 2.97
CA LYS A 52 -7.85 -16.44 1.76
C LYS A 52 -8.57 -15.18 1.34
N GLU A 53 -8.77 -15.03 0.05
CA GLU A 53 -9.64 -13.99 -0.48
C GLU A 53 -11.09 -14.35 -0.19
N LEU A 54 -11.84 -13.37 0.29
CA LEU A 54 -13.28 -13.49 0.42
C LEU A 54 -13.92 -13.33 -0.97
N PRO A 55 -14.85 -14.21 -1.36
CA PRO A 55 -15.58 -14.02 -2.60
C PRO A 55 -16.32 -12.68 -2.60
N ASN A 56 -16.37 -12.01 -3.75
CA ASN A 56 -16.97 -10.68 -3.88
C ASN A 56 -18.41 -10.61 -3.35
N PHE A 57 -19.19 -11.69 -3.47
CA PHE A 57 -20.55 -11.72 -2.95
C PHE A 57 -20.60 -11.68 -1.41
N MET A 58 -19.63 -12.31 -0.72
CA MET A 58 -19.53 -12.26 0.74
C MET A 58 -19.15 -10.87 1.22
N VAL A 59 -18.23 -10.19 0.54
CA VAL A 59 -17.86 -8.80 0.88
C VAL A 59 -19.06 -7.88 0.73
N LYS A 60 -19.87 -8.06 -0.32
CA LYS A 60 -21.13 -7.34 -0.52
C LYS A 60 -22.13 -7.62 0.62
N LEU A 61 -22.25 -8.88 1.05
CA LEU A 61 -23.15 -9.23 2.14
C LEU A 61 -22.71 -8.60 3.46
N ILE A 62 -21.43 -8.65 3.79
CA ILE A 62 -20.85 -8.04 4.98
C ILE A 62 -21.01 -6.51 4.95
N SER A 63 -20.96 -5.88 3.78
CA SER A 63 -21.11 -4.44 3.63
C SER A 63 -22.48 -3.89 4.05
N TYR A 64 -23.50 -4.73 4.18
CA TYR A 64 -24.80 -4.32 4.75
C TYR A 64 -24.75 -4.15 6.28
N VAL A 65 -23.83 -4.84 6.95
CA VAL A 65 -23.70 -4.85 8.42
C VAL A 65 -22.53 -3.97 8.87
N ASP A 66 -21.44 -3.96 8.11
CA ASP A 66 -20.20 -3.23 8.44
C ASP A 66 -19.95 -2.09 7.43
N SER A 67 -19.99 -0.85 7.93
CA SER A 67 -19.72 0.35 7.13
C SER A 67 -18.30 0.40 6.57
N SER A 68 -17.34 -0.24 7.24
CA SER A 68 -15.95 -0.33 6.74
C SER A 68 -15.87 -1.18 5.47
N ALA A 69 -16.59 -2.30 5.44
CA ALA A 69 -16.69 -3.16 4.25
C ALA A 69 -17.40 -2.47 3.08
N LYS A 70 -18.34 -1.56 3.36
CA LYS A 70 -19.05 -0.79 2.33
C LYS A 70 -18.10 0.07 1.47
N ASN A 71 -17.06 0.61 2.07
CA ASN A 71 -16.06 1.43 1.37
C ASN A 71 -15.18 0.60 0.41
N LEU A 72 -15.11 -0.73 0.60
CA LEU A 72 -14.34 -1.63 -0.27
C LEU A 72 -15.14 -2.11 -1.49
N VAL A 73 -16.46 -2.00 -1.46
CA VAL A 73 -17.34 -2.50 -2.53
C VAL A 73 -17.05 -1.87 -3.90
N PRO A 74 -16.82 -0.56 -4.03
CA PRO A 74 -16.50 0.07 -5.31
C PRO A 74 -15.19 -0.43 -5.92
N ASP A 75 -14.23 -0.85 -5.09
CA ASP A 75 -12.90 -1.27 -5.52
C ASP A 75 -12.81 -2.77 -5.79
N LEU A 76 -13.89 -3.52 -5.56
CA LEU A 76 -13.94 -4.97 -5.81
C LEU A 76 -13.73 -5.29 -7.29
N GLY A 77 -12.65 -6.02 -7.58
CA GLY A 77 -12.29 -6.43 -8.93
C GLY A 77 -11.53 -5.40 -9.74
N LEU A 78 -11.30 -4.18 -9.21
CA LEU A 78 -10.46 -3.19 -9.84
C LEU A 78 -8.98 -3.51 -9.57
N ARG A 79 -8.20 -3.67 -10.64
CA ARG A 79 -6.74 -3.70 -10.59
C ARG A 79 -6.23 -2.35 -11.08
N MET A 80 -6.05 -1.41 -10.16
CA MET A 80 -5.41 -0.15 -10.51
C MET A 80 -3.92 -0.40 -10.74
N GLN A 81 -3.43 -0.08 -11.95
CA GLN A 81 -2.01 -0.07 -12.24
C GLN A 81 -1.50 1.37 -12.14
N THR A 82 -0.48 1.57 -11.34
CA THR A 82 0.20 2.87 -11.24
C THR A 82 1.57 2.79 -11.91
N ASN A 83 1.84 3.73 -12.80
CA ASN A 83 3.17 3.89 -13.39
C ASN A 83 3.84 5.10 -12.75
N SER A 84 4.90 4.86 -12.01
CA SER A 84 5.68 5.87 -11.29
C SER A 84 7.05 6.17 -11.92
N THR A 85 7.37 5.55 -13.05
CA THR A 85 8.66 5.74 -13.75
C THR A 85 8.95 7.22 -14.00
N TYR A 86 7.95 7.98 -14.41
CA TYR A 86 8.10 9.41 -14.64
C TYR A 86 8.48 10.19 -13.36
N ALA A 87 7.92 9.80 -12.22
CA ALA A 87 8.27 10.41 -10.95
C ALA A 87 9.69 10.04 -10.50
N GLU A 88 10.12 8.79 -10.75
CA GLU A 88 11.48 8.34 -10.46
C GLU A 88 12.52 9.10 -11.27
N GLU A 89 12.26 9.32 -12.57
CA GLU A 89 13.13 10.06 -13.46
C GLU A 89 13.23 11.56 -13.07
N ILE A 90 12.08 12.21 -12.81
CA ILE A 90 12.04 13.63 -12.47
C ILE A 90 12.69 13.91 -11.12
N LEU A 91 12.39 13.06 -10.11
CA LEU A 91 12.87 13.24 -8.74
C LEU A 91 14.22 12.58 -8.48
N GLU A 92 14.76 11.86 -9.47
CA GLU A 92 16.03 11.12 -9.37
C GLU A 92 16.06 10.23 -8.11
N MET A 93 14.94 9.56 -7.81
CA MET A 93 14.79 8.70 -6.64
C MET A 93 14.28 7.32 -7.03
N LYS A 94 14.74 6.30 -6.32
CA LYS A 94 14.18 4.95 -6.40
C LYS A 94 13.17 4.74 -5.28
N PHE A 95 12.07 4.07 -5.61
CA PHE A 95 11.06 3.72 -4.63
C PHE A 95 11.45 2.42 -3.91
N ILE A 96 11.07 2.36 -2.63
CA ILE A 96 11.29 1.17 -1.81
C ILE A 96 10.30 0.09 -2.28
N GLU A 97 10.78 -1.14 -2.42
CA GLU A 97 9.93 -2.27 -2.79
C GLU A 97 8.77 -2.44 -1.80
N PRO A 98 7.54 -2.75 -2.29
CA PRO A 98 6.36 -2.88 -1.44
C PRO A 98 6.54 -3.89 -0.33
N GLU A 99 7.25 -4.99 -0.60
CA GLU A 99 7.54 -6.08 0.33
C GLU A 99 8.32 -5.56 1.55
N VAL A 100 9.37 -4.81 1.31
CA VAL A 100 10.20 -4.20 2.37
C VAL A 100 9.38 -3.18 3.16
N SER A 101 8.66 -2.32 2.46
CA SER A 101 7.86 -1.25 3.07
C SER A 101 6.78 -1.80 4.00
N VAL A 102 6.08 -2.85 3.60
CA VAL A 102 5.00 -3.49 4.39
C VAL A 102 5.56 -4.15 5.65
N VAL A 103 6.68 -4.86 5.54
CA VAL A 103 7.33 -5.51 6.68
C VAL A 103 7.83 -4.48 7.69
N ASP A 104 8.44 -3.40 7.23
CA ASP A 104 8.93 -2.33 8.10
C ASP A 104 7.79 -1.59 8.80
N ALA A 105 6.69 -1.33 8.08
CA ALA A 105 5.49 -0.73 8.65
C ALA A 105 4.90 -1.63 9.75
N ALA A 106 4.72 -2.93 9.46
CA ALA A 106 4.18 -3.88 10.41
C ALA A 106 5.06 -4.02 11.68
N LYS A 107 6.39 -4.10 11.52
CA LYS A 107 7.33 -4.09 12.65
C LYS A 107 7.22 -2.81 13.49
N SER A 108 7.01 -1.67 12.85
CA SER A 108 6.84 -0.39 13.55
C SER A 108 5.55 -0.36 14.38
N VAL A 109 4.44 -0.85 13.82
CA VAL A 109 3.14 -0.95 14.53
C VAL A 109 3.25 -1.86 15.75
N ILE A 110 3.90 -3.02 15.60
CA ILE A 110 4.13 -3.95 16.71
C ILE A 110 5.01 -3.31 17.81
N ARG A 111 6.10 -2.66 17.43
CA ARG A 111 7.00 -1.98 18.37
C ARG A 111 6.31 -0.89 19.18
N LEU A 112 5.33 -0.22 18.56
CA LEU A 112 4.55 0.84 19.20
C LEU A 112 3.32 0.31 19.98
N ASN A 113 3.14 -1.02 20.08
CA ASN A 113 1.97 -1.66 20.71
C ASN A 113 0.63 -1.18 20.14
N LEU A 114 0.57 -0.96 18.82
CA LEU A 114 -0.64 -0.53 18.11
C LEU A 114 -1.36 -1.70 17.39
N ALA A 115 -0.89 -2.94 17.54
CA ALA A 115 -1.41 -4.14 16.88
C ALA A 115 -2.15 -5.07 17.85
#